data_ca5a9789d3dfa5d4ea283dec6f52f163
#
_entry.id   ca5a9789d3dfa5d4ea283dec6f52f163
#
_cell.length_a   1.000
_cell.length_b   1.000
_cell.length_c   1.000
_cell.angle_alpha   90.00
_cell.angle_beta   90.00
_cell.angle_gamma   90.00
#
_symmetry.space_group_name_H-M   'P 1'
#
loop_
_entity.id
_entity.type
_entity.pdbx_description
1 polymer ?
#
loop_
_entity_poly.entity_id
_entity_poly.type
_entity_poly.pdbx_seq_one_letter_code
_entity_poly.pdbx_strand_id
1 'polypeptide(L)'
;MLFRSEYARKSIASIPPELRVMVTAHDAFGYYSRAYGIEVKSAQGITTESEPGVNDINKLVDFLVARKIPAIFIESSVSSDNIEALIEGAASKGQKVKVGGELFSDAMGAKGTYEGTYVGMIDHNTTVIALALGGEVPVGGMDGRLAGKTHALSGKK
;
A
#
# COMPACT_ATOMS: atom_id res chain seq x y z
N MET A 1 -8.23 -21.90 3.95
CA MET A 1 -7.82 -21.14 2.74
C MET A 1 -8.87 -20.12 2.27
N LEU A 2 -10.14 -20.46 2.34
CA LEU A 2 -11.26 -19.54 1.98
C LEU A 2 -11.35 -18.28 2.85
N PHE A 3 -11.09 -18.36 4.15
CA PHE A 3 -11.20 -17.23 5.09
C PHE A 3 -10.24 -16.07 4.84
N ARG A 4 -9.03 -16.34 4.32
CA ARG A 4 -7.99 -15.32 4.11
C ARG A 4 -8.26 -14.46 2.89
N SER A 5 -8.65 -15.08 1.78
CA SER A 5 -9.05 -14.33 0.59
C SER A 5 -10.35 -13.56 0.82
N GLU A 6 -11.22 -14.06 1.68
CA GLU A 6 -12.44 -13.39 2.09
C GLU A 6 -12.13 -12.16 2.96
N TYR A 7 -11.22 -12.29 3.93
CA TYR A 7 -10.75 -11.16 4.72
C TYR A 7 -10.19 -10.06 3.83
N ALA A 8 -9.26 -10.41 2.93
CA ALA A 8 -8.66 -9.44 2.03
C ALA A 8 -9.69 -8.76 1.11
N ARG A 9 -10.62 -9.53 0.55
CA ARG A 9 -11.71 -8.98 -0.27
C ARG A 9 -12.59 -8.01 0.50
N LYS A 10 -13.01 -8.36 1.71
CA LYS A 10 -13.86 -7.51 2.56
C LYS A 10 -13.13 -6.23 2.95
N SER A 11 -11.88 -6.35 3.38
CA SER A 11 -11.06 -5.21 3.79
C SER A 11 -10.82 -4.23 2.62
N ILE A 12 -10.45 -4.74 1.46
CA ILE A 12 -10.25 -3.90 0.27
C ILE A 12 -11.58 -3.32 -0.23
N ALA A 13 -12.66 -4.09 -0.20
CA ALA A 13 -13.98 -3.62 -0.59
C ALA A 13 -14.54 -2.53 0.36
N SER A 14 -14.07 -2.44 1.60
CA SER A 14 -14.45 -1.39 2.54
C SER A 14 -13.82 -0.02 2.24
N ILE A 15 -12.76 0.02 1.44
CA ILE A 15 -12.16 1.27 0.97
C ILE A 15 -13.17 1.98 0.04
N PRO A 16 -13.40 3.29 0.20
CA PRO A 16 -14.22 4.05 -0.74
C PRO A 16 -13.78 3.81 -2.19
N PRO A 17 -14.70 3.54 -3.13
CA PRO A 17 -14.34 3.16 -4.51
C PRO A 17 -13.37 4.13 -5.19
N GLU A 18 -13.53 5.42 -4.97
CA GLU A 18 -12.68 6.48 -5.51
C GLU A 18 -11.25 6.47 -4.95
N LEU A 19 -11.05 5.91 -3.75
CA LEU A 19 -9.76 5.79 -3.07
C LEU A 19 -9.15 4.39 -3.19
N ARG A 20 -9.81 3.47 -3.88
CA ARG A 20 -9.36 2.07 -4.02
C ARG A 20 -8.23 1.94 -5.04
N VAL A 21 -7.16 2.66 -4.77
CA VAL A 21 -5.93 2.70 -5.57
C VAL A 21 -4.73 2.64 -4.65
N MET A 22 -3.86 1.67 -4.86
CA MET A 22 -2.57 1.63 -4.16
C MET A 22 -1.46 2.11 -5.09
N VAL A 23 -0.61 2.99 -4.59
CA VAL A 23 0.58 3.49 -5.30
C VAL A 23 1.81 3.00 -4.56
N THR A 24 2.71 2.34 -5.29
CA THR A 24 3.90 1.65 -4.76
C THR A 24 5.16 2.05 -5.50
N ALA A 25 6.33 1.67 -4.96
CA ALA A 25 7.61 1.99 -5.58
C ALA A 25 7.82 1.25 -6.91
N HIS A 26 7.48 -0.05 -6.97
CA HIS A 26 7.60 -0.84 -8.20
C HIS A 26 6.38 -1.75 -8.45
N ASP A 27 6.28 -2.31 -9.64
CA ASP A 27 5.14 -3.13 -10.08
C ASP A 27 5.26 -4.58 -9.59
N ALA A 28 4.88 -4.81 -8.34
CA ALA A 28 4.90 -6.13 -7.70
C ALA A 28 3.50 -6.68 -7.34
N PHE A 29 2.44 -5.87 -7.47
CA PHE A 29 1.12 -6.18 -6.92
C PHE A 29 0.04 -6.50 -7.96
N GLY A 30 0.42 -6.85 -9.20
CA GLY A 30 -0.53 -7.15 -10.27
C GLY A 30 -1.50 -8.30 -9.96
N TYR A 31 -1.02 -9.38 -9.35
CA TYR A 31 -1.89 -10.49 -8.92
C TYR A 31 -2.80 -10.10 -7.75
N TYR A 32 -2.29 -9.32 -6.80
CA TYR A 32 -3.07 -8.79 -5.68
C TYR A 32 -4.21 -7.89 -6.17
N SER A 33 -3.90 -7.00 -7.10
CA SER A 33 -4.86 -6.13 -7.78
C SER A 33 -6.03 -6.91 -8.38
N ARG A 34 -5.73 -7.93 -9.16
CA ARG A 34 -6.75 -8.77 -9.81
C ARG A 34 -7.55 -9.60 -8.82
N ALA A 35 -6.91 -10.12 -7.77
CA ALA A 35 -7.56 -10.97 -6.79
C ALA A 35 -8.56 -10.22 -5.91
N TYR A 36 -8.28 -8.96 -5.59
CA TYR A 36 -9.01 -8.19 -4.58
C TYR A 36 -9.69 -6.93 -5.11
N GLY A 37 -9.53 -6.59 -6.39
CA GLY A 37 -10.25 -5.48 -7.01
C GLY A 37 -9.76 -4.10 -6.59
N ILE A 38 -8.44 -3.93 -6.42
CA ILE A 38 -7.80 -2.65 -6.16
C ILE A 38 -6.93 -2.25 -7.35
N GLU A 39 -7.04 -1.01 -7.82
CA GLU A 39 -6.16 -0.48 -8.85
C GLU A 39 -4.74 -0.33 -8.29
N VAL A 40 -3.73 -0.65 -9.10
CA VAL A 40 -2.32 -0.46 -8.72
C VAL A 40 -1.64 0.47 -9.71
N LYS A 41 -0.90 1.43 -9.17
CA LYS A 41 0.05 2.29 -9.90
C LYS A 41 1.42 2.15 -9.26
N SER A 42 2.46 2.16 -10.06
CA SER A 42 3.84 2.08 -9.56
C SER A 42 4.74 3.11 -10.22
N ALA A 43 5.75 3.57 -9.48
CA ALA A 43 6.75 4.50 -10.00
C ALA A 43 7.70 3.80 -10.97
N GLN A 44 8.12 2.57 -10.65
CA GLN A 44 8.97 1.73 -11.50
C GLN A 44 8.20 0.53 -12.04
N GLY A 45 8.73 -0.09 -13.11
CA GLY A 45 8.21 -1.35 -13.65
C GLY A 45 8.51 -2.57 -12.75
N ILE A 46 8.32 -3.76 -13.31
CA ILE A 46 8.55 -5.04 -12.62
C ILE A 46 10.02 -5.19 -12.19
N THR A 47 10.95 -4.73 -13.03
CA THR A 47 12.37 -4.66 -12.68
C THR A 47 12.72 -3.29 -12.12
N THR A 48 13.58 -3.26 -11.13
CA THR A 48 14.08 -2.02 -10.51
C THR A 48 15.42 -1.56 -11.11
N GLU A 49 15.81 -2.13 -12.24
CA GLU A 49 17.08 -1.82 -12.91
C GLU A 49 17.08 -0.43 -13.60
N SER A 50 15.89 0.08 -13.94
CA SER A 50 15.75 1.38 -14.59
C SER A 50 15.03 2.35 -13.66
N GLU A 51 15.62 3.51 -13.44
CA GLU A 51 14.95 4.61 -12.73
C GLU A 51 13.77 5.15 -13.56
N PRO A 52 12.67 5.55 -12.90
CA PRO A 52 11.55 6.16 -13.59
C PRO A 52 11.97 7.51 -14.20
N GLY A 53 11.45 7.81 -15.36
CA GLY A 53 11.62 9.12 -15.97
C GLY A 53 10.88 10.22 -15.20
N VAL A 54 11.39 11.46 -15.28
CA VAL A 54 10.76 12.64 -14.66
C VAL A 54 9.28 12.77 -15.10
N ASN A 55 9.00 12.48 -16.37
CA ASN A 55 7.64 12.53 -16.90
C ASN A 55 6.73 11.47 -16.26
N ASP A 56 7.26 10.30 -15.92
CA ASP A 56 6.46 9.24 -15.30
C ASP A 56 6.13 9.60 -13.85
N ILE A 57 7.09 10.16 -13.12
CA ILE A 57 6.85 10.72 -11.78
C ILE A 57 5.80 11.84 -11.84
N ASN A 58 5.92 12.79 -12.77
CA ASN A 58 4.96 13.88 -12.91
C ASN A 58 3.54 13.40 -13.24
N LYS A 59 3.39 12.43 -14.13
CA LYS A 59 2.08 11.82 -14.43
C LYS A 59 1.45 11.18 -13.19
N LEU A 60 2.26 10.50 -12.39
CA LEU A 60 1.78 9.86 -11.17
C LEU A 60 1.42 10.88 -10.09
N VAL A 61 2.19 11.98 -9.98
CA VAL A 61 1.83 13.13 -9.15
C VAL A 61 0.48 13.73 -9.57
N ASP A 62 0.28 13.96 -10.86
CA ASP A 62 -0.99 14.49 -11.39
C ASP A 62 -2.16 13.56 -11.08
N PHE A 63 -1.95 12.25 -11.20
CA PHE A 63 -2.93 11.24 -10.83
C PHE A 63 -3.29 11.31 -9.34
N LEU A 64 -2.29 11.39 -8.45
CA LEU A 64 -2.51 11.50 -7.00
C LEU A 64 -3.33 12.73 -6.64
N VAL A 65 -3.02 13.87 -7.26
CA VAL A 65 -3.72 15.14 -7.04
C VAL A 65 -5.16 15.07 -7.57
N ALA A 66 -5.35 14.61 -8.82
CA ALA A 66 -6.66 14.53 -9.45
C ALA A 66 -7.61 13.59 -8.71
N ARG A 67 -7.11 12.46 -8.21
CA ARG A 67 -7.89 11.45 -7.49
C ARG A 67 -7.96 11.71 -5.99
N LYS A 68 -7.26 12.72 -5.48
CA LYS A 68 -7.16 13.03 -4.04
C LYS A 68 -6.75 11.82 -3.19
N ILE A 69 -5.79 11.05 -3.68
CA ILE A 69 -5.29 9.86 -2.99
C ILE A 69 -4.56 10.30 -1.71
N PRO A 70 -4.97 9.79 -0.52
CA PRO A 70 -4.44 10.30 0.75
C PRO A 70 -3.12 9.68 1.16
N ALA A 71 -2.79 8.49 0.63
CA ALA A 71 -1.63 7.73 1.05
C ALA A 71 -1.05 6.90 -0.10
N ILE A 72 0.26 6.71 -0.05
CA ILE A 72 1.03 5.83 -0.92
C ILE A 72 1.94 4.95 -0.05
N PHE A 73 2.55 3.91 -0.63
CA PHE A 73 3.19 2.86 0.16
C PHE A 73 4.66 2.70 -0.22
N ILE A 74 5.50 2.53 0.80
CA ILE A 74 6.88 2.06 0.65
C ILE A 74 6.92 0.53 0.67
N GLU A 75 8.02 -0.04 0.21
CA GLU A 75 8.23 -1.49 0.18
C GLU A 75 9.52 -1.84 0.89
N SER A 76 9.52 -2.95 1.62
CA SER A 76 10.67 -3.39 2.43
C SER A 76 11.92 -3.71 1.61
N SER A 77 11.75 -4.01 0.32
CA SER A 77 12.82 -4.46 -0.59
C SER A 77 13.25 -3.44 -1.63
N VAL A 78 12.66 -2.24 -1.65
CA VAL A 78 12.91 -1.21 -2.67
C VAL A 78 13.16 0.14 -2.02
N SER A 79 14.05 0.97 -2.61
CA SER A 79 14.30 2.34 -2.15
C SER A 79 13.00 3.18 -2.10
N SER A 80 12.88 4.03 -1.09
CA SER A 80 11.76 4.97 -0.91
C SER A 80 11.91 6.28 -1.71
N ASP A 81 13.02 6.50 -2.40
CA ASP A 81 13.32 7.80 -3.05
C ASP A 81 12.23 8.26 -4.01
N ASN A 82 11.70 7.33 -4.82
CA ASN A 82 10.62 7.64 -5.75
C ASN A 82 9.30 7.96 -5.03
N ILE A 83 9.04 7.33 -3.90
CA ILE A 83 7.88 7.60 -3.04
C ILE A 83 7.98 8.99 -2.43
N GLU A 84 9.17 9.37 -1.96
CA GLU A 84 9.43 10.71 -1.42
C GLU A 84 9.23 11.79 -2.51
N ALA A 85 9.74 11.55 -3.71
CA ALA A 85 9.53 12.46 -4.85
C ALA A 85 8.04 12.64 -5.20
N LEU A 86 7.24 11.58 -5.12
CA LEU A 86 5.79 11.66 -5.35
C LEU A 86 5.09 12.49 -4.26
N ILE A 87 5.47 12.33 -3.00
CA ILE A 87 4.92 13.10 -1.88
C ILE A 87 5.23 14.58 -2.03
N GLU A 88 6.49 14.91 -2.31
CA GLU A 88 6.93 16.30 -2.52
C GLU A 88 6.23 16.92 -3.74
N GLY A 89 6.15 16.20 -4.84
CA GLY A 89 5.46 16.64 -6.04
C GLY A 89 3.97 16.91 -5.80
N ALA A 90 3.27 16.05 -5.07
CA ALA A 90 1.86 16.25 -4.70
C ALA A 90 1.70 17.44 -3.76
N ALA A 91 2.59 17.60 -2.78
CA ALA A 91 2.56 18.74 -1.85
C ALA A 91 2.75 20.08 -2.58
N SER A 92 3.64 20.14 -3.57
CA SER A 92 3.84 21.34 -4.41
C SER A 92 2.59 21.76 -5.19
N LYS A 93 1.67 20.81 -5.42
CA LYS A 93 0.36 21.04 -6.06
C LYS A 93 -0.80 21.16 -5.06
N GLY A 94 -0.51 21.29 -3.76
CA GLY A 94 -1.49 21.49 -2.71
C GLY A 94 -2.18 20.22 -2.21
N GLN A 95 -1.73 19.02 -2.62
CA GLN A 95 -2.26 17.76 -2.16
C GLN A 95 -1.36 17.15 -1.09
N LYS A 96 -1.91 16.96 0.11
CA LYS A 96 -1.20 16.27 1.19
C LYS A 96 -1.34 14.75 1.02
N VAL A 97 -0.24 14.11 0.66
CA VAL A 97 -0.11 12.65 0.58
C VAL A 97 0.85 12.19 1.66
N LYS A 98 0.53 11.11 2.35
CA LYS A 98 1.39 10.52 3.39
C LYS A 98 1.86 9.12 3.00
N VAL A 99 2.93 8.65 3.65
CA VAL A 99 3.26 7.22 3.63
C VAL A 99 2.21 6.48 4.43
N GLY A 100 1.46 5.61 3.77
CA GLY A 100 0.42 4.79 4.39
C GLY A 100 0.96 3.62 5.21
N GLY A 101 2.17 3.20 4.90
CA GLY A 101 2.89 2.13 5.58
C GLY A 101 3.85 1.41 4.64
N GLU A 102 4.58 0.45 5.21
CA GLU A 102 5.49 -0.43 4.48
C GLU A 102 4.77 -1.72 4.09
N LEU A 103 4.93 -2.13 2.86
CA LEU A 103 4.40 -3.38 2.32
C LEU A 103 5.53 -4.38 2.05
N PHE A 104 5.20 -5.65 2.18
CA PHE A 104 6.07 -6.75 1.75
C PHE A 104 5.72 -7.13 0.31
N SER A 105 6.69 -7.09 -0.58
CA SER A 105 6.52 -7.44 -2.00
C SER A 105 7.37 -8.64 -2.40
N ASP A 106 8.66 -8.45 -2.64
CA ASP A 106 9.59 -9.50 -3.06
C ASP A 106 10.11 -10.36 -1.90
N ALA A 107 9.86 -9.94 -0.68
CA ALA A 107 10.23 -10.66 0.53
C ALA A 107 9.11 -10.58 1.56
N MET A 108 8.98 -11.63 2.36
CA MET A 108 8.14 -11.63 3.57
C MET A 108 8.85 -10.90 4.70
N GLY A 109 8.16 -10.70 5.82
CA GLY A 109 8.74 -10.19 7.05
C GLY A 109 9.84 -11.09 7.64
N ALA A 110 10.44 -10.68 8.74
CA ALA A 110 11.55 -11.38 9.37
C ALA A 110 11.18 -12.84 9.72
N LYS A 111 12.13 -13.75 9.53
CA LYS A 111 11.97 -15.16 9.87
C LYS A 111 11.59 -15.31 11.35
N GLY A 112 10.59 -16.13 11.62
CA GLY A 112 10.08 -16.38 12.97
C GLY A 112 9.02 -15.37 13.45
N THR A 113 8.72 -14.34 12.67
CA THR A 113 7.59 -13.43 12.94
C THR A 113 6.33 -13.89 12.23
N TYR A 114 5.18 -13.33 12.61
CA TYR A 114 3.92 -13.60 11.92
C TYR A 114 3.99 -13.14 10.46
N GLU A 115 4.50 -11.96 10.20
CA GLU A 115 4.69 -11.40 8.85
C GLU A 115 5.76 -12.14 8.04
N GLY A 116 6.59 -12.94 8.69
CA GLY A 116 7.52 -13.88 8.05
C GLY A 116 6.85 -15.14 7.52
N THR A 117 5.53 -15.27 7.69
CA THR A 117 4.70 -16.27 7.04
C THR A 117 3.93 -15.67 5.88
N TYR A 118 3.60 -16.47 4.86
CA TYR A 118 2.79 -16.00 3.74
C TYR A 118 1.44 -15.40 4.18
N VAL A 119 0.83 -16.00 5.19
CA VAL A 119 -0.45 -15.55 5.76
C VAL A 119 -0.30 -14.21 6.44
N GLY A 120 0.70 -14.10 7.30
CA GLY A 120 0.96 -12.88 8.05
C GLY A 120 1.37 -11.72 7.13
N MET A 121 2.09 -12.01 6.05
CA MET A 121 2.41 -11.04 5.02
C MET A 121 1.15 -10.49 4.34
N ILE A 122 0.24 -11.36 3.90
CA ILE A 122 -1.02 -10.94 3.26
C ILE A 122 -1.92 -10.18 4.24
N ASP A 123 -2.02 -10.64 5.48
CA ASP A 123 -2.76 -9.94 6.53
C ASP A 123 -2.20 -8.54 6.78
N HIS A 124 -0.89 -8.43 6.97
CA HIS A 124 -0.20 -7.15 7.14
C HIS A 124 -0.47 -6.19 5.97
N ASN A 125 -0.18 -6.63 4.75
CA ASN A 125 -0.36 -5.78 3.56
C ASN A 125 -1.82 -5.31 3.42
N THR A 126 -2.76 -6.23 3.54
CA THR A 126 -4.19 -5.90 3.44
C THR A 126 -4.64 -4.91 4.50
N THR A 127 -4.23 -5.14 5.74
CA THR A 127 -4.57 -4.28 6.88
C THR A 127 -4.00 -2.88 6.70
N VAL A 128 -2.73 -2.77 6.32
CA VAL A 128 -2.04 -1.49 6.08
C VAL A 128 -2.71 -0.72 4.94
N ILE A 129 -2.97 -1.37 3.81
CA ILE A 129 -3.60 -0.75 2.65
C ILE A 129 -5.00 -0.24 3.01
N ALA A 130 -5.84 -1.08 3.59
CA ALA A 130 -7.21 -0.73 3.91
C ALA A 130 -7.27 0.47 4.88
N LEU A 131 -6.52 0.45 5.98
CA LEU A 131 -6.49 1.55 6.95
C LEU A 131 -5.98 2.86 6.35
N ALA A 132 -4.93 2.81 5.54
CA ALA A 132 -4.34 4.01 4.96
C ALA A 132 -5.26 4.70 3.93
N LEU A 133 -6.10 3.93 3.25
CA LEU A 133 -7.03 4.40 2.23
C LEU A 133 -8.46 4.60 2.73
N GLY A 134 -8.69 4.57 4.04
CA GLY A 134 -9.99 4.85 4.65
C GLY A 134 -10.97 3.69 4.70
N GLY A 135 -10.47 2.46 4.53
CA GLY A 135 -11.25 1.24 4.74
C GLY A 135 -11.35 0.82 6.21
N GLU A 136 -12.08 -0.24 6.45
CA GLU A 136 -12.33 -0.80 7.78
C GLU A 136 -11.74 -2.20 7.91
N VAL A 137 -11.01 -2.43 9.00
CA VAL A 137 -10.43 -3.74 9.34
C VAL A 137 -10.57 -4.00 10.83
N PRO A 138 -10.64 -5.28 11.25
CA PRO A 138 -10.57 -5.63 12.66
C PRO A 138 -9.29 -5.14 13.33
N VAL A 139 -9.37 -4.79 14.60
CA VAL A 139 -8.19 -4.42 15.40
C VAL A 139 -7.20 -5.59 15.41
N GLY A 140 -5.97 -5.30 14.99
CA GLY A 140 -4.94 -6.33 14.91
C GLY A 140 -4.98 -7.23 13.67
N GLY A 141 -5.74 -6.85 12.63
CA GLY A 141 -5.85 -7.61 11.40
C GLY A 141 -6.81 -8.81 11.50
N MET A 142 -6.64 -9.77 10.62
CA MET A 142 -7.54 -10.92 10.48
C MET A 142 -7.71 -11.73 11.77
N ASP A 143 -6.60 -12.01 12.45
CA ASP A 143 -6.56 -12.88 13.63
C ASP A 143 -6.12 -12.12 14.92
N GLY A 144 -6.10 -10.79 14.89
CA GLY A 144 -5.64 -9.97 16.02
C GLY A 144 -4.13 -9.99 16.26
N ARG A 145 -3.34 -10.62 15.39
CA ARG A 145 -1.89 -10.82 15.57
C ARG A 145 -1.06 -9.59 15.21
N LEU A 146 -1.68 -8.59 14.58
CA LEU A 146 -1.07 -7.30 14.24
C LEU A 146 -1.38 -6.21 15.28
N ALA A 147 -1.96 -6.53 16.44
CA ALA A 147 -2.50 -5.58 17.41
C ALA A 147 -1.53 -4.48 17.86
N GLY A 148 -0.24 -4.82 18.02
CA GLY A 148 0.80 -3.84 18.38
C GLY A 148 1.17 -2.87 17.27
N LYS A 149 0.82 -3.16 16.02
CA LYS A 149 1.20 -2.40 14.81
C LYS A 149 0.05 -1.55 14.27
N THR A 150 -1.19 -1.97 14.46
CA THR A 150 -2.37 -1.23 13.97
C THR A 150 -2.61 0.06 14.76
N HIS A 151 -2.19 0.13 16.02
CA HIS A 151 -2.22 1.37 16.80
C HIS A 151 -1.29 2.46 16.27
N ALA A 152 -0.16 2.10 15.68
CA ALA A 152 0.76 3.05 15.05
C ALA A 152 0.20 3.65 13.75
N LEU A 153 -0.68 2.94 13.07
CA LEU A 153 -1.29 3.34 11.80
C LEU A 153 -2.60 4.12 11.98
N SER A 154 -3.31 3.90 13.08
CA SER A 154 -4.58 4.57 13.39
C SER A 154 -4.41 5.89 14.19
N GLY A 155 -3.23 6.20 14.63
CA GLY A 155 -2.98 7.33 15.51
C GLY A 155 -2.15 8.44 14.90
N LYS A 156 -2.76 9.48 14.44
CA LYS A 156 -2.93 10.74 15.19
C LYS A 156 -4.02 11.57 14.50
N LYS A 157 -5.11 11.78 15.22
CA LYS A 157 -5.98 12.92 14.95
C LYS A 157 -5.21 14.21 15.17
#